data_df0e956e4a94c0b3793abae295686b20
#
_entry.id   df0e956e4a94c0b3793abae295686b20
#
_cell.length_a   1.000
_cell.length_b   1.000
_cell.length_c   1.000
_cell.angle_alpha   90.00
_cell.angle_beta   90.00
_cell.angle_gamma   90.00
#
_symmetry.space_group_name_H-M   'P 1'
#
loop_
_entity.id
_entity.type
_entity.pdbx_description
1 polymer ?
#
loop_
_entity_poly.entity_id
_entity_poly.type
_entity_poly.pdbx_seq_one_letter_code
_entity_poly.pdbx_strand_id
1 'polypeptide(L)'
;MKISIAKLGLKKKSAGVKTTVKVVNEATNLQILMLKMDKMQLDSEADPLTVMEQSQKAVTAMTSFLQAVLKLSDKELDTVMNAVTMDELSNFISYVLARIQGLSEEQWQETLKENEEEESPKK
;
A
#
# COMPACT_ATOMS: atom_id res chain seq x y z
N MET A 1 -15.29 -2.89 8.19
CA MET A 1 -14.32 -3.78 7.52
C MET A 1 -13.08 -3.89 8.39
N LYS A 2 -12.60 -5.09 8.57
CA LYS A 2 -11.35 -5.32 9.33
C LYS A 2 -10.20 -5.56 8.37
N ILE A 3 -9.07 -4.91 8.64
CA ILE A 3 -7.83 -5.09 7.88
C ILE A 3 -6.78 -5.66 8.82
N SER A 4 -6.08 -6.71 8.38
CA SER A 4 -4.98 -7.30 9.14
C SER A 4 -3.78 -6.36 9.11
N ILE A 5 -3.24 -5.99 10.27
CA ILE A 5 -2.07 -5.12 10.41
C ILE A 5 -0.93 -5.79 11.19
N ALA A 6 -1.01 -7.11 11.34
CA ALA A 6 -0.02 -7.86 12.11
C ALA A 6 1.41 -7.69 11.58
N LYS A 7 1.57 -7.44 10.29
CA LYS A 7 2.88 -7.30 9.64
C LYS A 7 3.51 -5.92 9.80
N LEU A 8 2.80 -4.96 10.41
CA LEU A 8 3.28 -3.59 10.53
C LEU A 8 4.16 -3.34 11.76
N GLY A 9 4.31 -4.33 12.62
CA GLY A 9 5.11 -4.18 13.83
C GLY A 9 4.39 -3.49 14.98
N LEU A 10 3.07 -3.33 14.87
CA LEU A 10 2.24 -2.75 15.91
C LEU A 10 1.70 -3.84 16.85
N LYS A 11 1.32 -3.45 18.06
CA LYS A 11 0.72 -4.38 19.03
C LYS A 11 -0.65 -4.88 18.58
N LYS A 12 -1.37 -4.09 17.81
CA LYS A 12 -2.68 -4.46 17.28
C LYS A 12 -2.51 -5.39 16.08
N LYS A 13 -3.37 -6.39 15.96
CA LYS A 13 -3.33 -7.34 14.86
C LYS A 13 -4.31 -7.00 13.73
N SER A 14 -5.30 -6.17 14.01
CA SER A 14 -6.28 -5.74 13.02
C SER A 14 -6.75 -4.32 13.31
N ALA A 15 -7.26 -3.68 12.28
CA ALA A 15 -7.84 -2.35 12.36
C ALA A 15 -9.19 -2.32 11.68
N GLY A 16 -10.15 -1.65 12.28
CA GLY A 16 -11.45 -1.39 11.66
C GLY A 16 -11.33 -0.21 10.70
N VAL A 17 -11.83 -0.38 9.49
CA VAL A 17 -11.84 0.67 8.47
C VAL A 17 -13.26 0.89 7.98
N LYS A 18 -13.71 2.14 8.01
CA LYS A 18 -15.00 2.51 7.47
C LYS A 18 -14.80 2.98 6.03
N THR A 19 -15.42 2.30 5.08
CA THR A 19 -15.26 2.59 3.65
C THR A 19 -16.21 3.72 3.23
N THR A 20 -15.94 4.93 3.74
CA THR A 20 -16.69 6.13 3.37
C THR A 20 -16.32 6.57 1.95
N VAL A 21 -17.14 7.44 1.36
CA VAL A 21 -16.83 8.03 0.05
C VAL A 21 -15.45 8.69 0.06
N LYS A 22 -15.13 9.39 1.14
CA LYS A 22 -13.83 10.05 1.30
C LYS A 22 -12.68 9.04 1.27
N VAL A 23 -12.80 7.95 2.00
CA VAL A 23 -11.77 6.90 2.05
C VAL A 23 -11.61 6.25 0.68
N VAL A 24 -12.71 5.94 0.00
CA VAL A 24 -12.67 5.35 -1.35
C VAL A 24 -11.99 6.30 -2.34
N ASN A 25 -12.30 7.60 -2.27
CA ASN A 25 -11.65 8.60 -3.13
C ASN A 25 -10.16 8.72 -2.85
N GLU A 26 -9.77 8.74 -1.58
CA GLU A 26 -8.34 8.78 -1.20
C GLU A 26 -7.61 7.54 -1.69
N ALA A 27 -8.23 6.37 -1.58
CA ALA A 27 -7.67 5.12 -2.09
C ALA A 27 -7.47 5.16 -3.60
N THR A 28 -8.46 5.64 -4.33
CA THR A 28 -8.39 5.78 -5.79
C THR A 28 -7.29 6.74 -6.20
N ASN A 29 -7.19 7.89 -5.53
CA ASN A 29 -6.15 8.87 -5.81
C ASN A 29 -4.76 8.30 -5.57
N LEU A 30 -4.58 7.54 -4.49
CA LEU A 30 -3.30 6.89 -4.21
C LEU A 30 -2.97 5.85 -5.27
N GLN A 31 -3.95 5.06 -5.68
CA GLN A 31 -3.76 4.06 -6.72
C GLN A 31 -3.32 4.69 -8.04
N ILE A 32 -3.94 5.81 -8.42
CA ILE A 32 -3.56 6.56 -9.62
C ILE A 32 -2.12 7.04 -9.51
N LEU A 33 -1.73 7.57 -8.36
CA LEU A 33 -0.37 8.03 -8.12
C LEU A 33 0.63 6.89 -8.26
N MET A 34 0.34 5.73 -7.69
CA MET A 34 1.20 4.55 -7.78
C MET A 34 1.36 4.06 -9.22
N LEU A 35 0.27 4.06 -9.99
CA LEU A 35 0.32 3.68 -11.41
C LEU A 35 1.15 4.66 -12.23
N LYS A 36 1.05 5.95 -11.95
CA LYS A 36 1.89 6.97 -12.59
C LYS A 36 3.37 6.75 -12.28
N MET A 37 3.67 6.37 -11.04
CA MET A 37 5.05 6.08 -10.64
C MET A 37 5.59 4.87 -11.39
N ASP A 38 4.82 3.80 -11.47
CA ASP A 38 5.24 2.60 -12.21
C ASP A 38 5.54 2.93 -13.67
N LYS A 39 4.67 3.73 -14.29
CA LYS A 39 4.84 4.16 -15.67
C LYS A 39 6.10 5.02 -15.84
N MET A 40 6.35 5.91 -14.90
CA MET A 40 7.54 6.78 -14.93
C MET A 40 8.83 5.97 -14.79
N GLN A 41 8.85 4.95 -13.93
CA GLN A 41 10.01 4.08 -13.75
C GLN A 41 10.34 3.27 -14.99
N LEU A 42 9.35 3.01 -15.85
CA LEU A 42 9.55 2.29 -17.11
C LEU A 42 10.02 3.23 -18.24
N ASP A 43 9.95 4.54 -18.04
CA ASP A 43 10.37 5.52 -19.02
C ASP A 43 11.87 5.78 -18.89
N SER A 44 12.64 5.30 -19.87
CA SER A 44 14.09 5.46 -19.87
C SER A 44 14.56 6.91 -20.08
N GLU A 45 13.66 7.78 -20.53
CA GLU A 45 13.96 9.20 -20.77
C GLU A 45 13.59 10.08 -19.57
N ALA A 46 12.95 9.52 -18.55
CA ALA A 46 12.58 10.27 -17.36
C ALA A 46 13.83 10.78 -16.64
N ASP A 47 13.78 12.04 -16.22
CA ASP A 47 14.87 12.65 -15.46
C ASP A 47 15.01 11.98 -14.08
N PRO A 48 16.21 11.50 -13.72
CA PRO A 48 16.40 10.82 -12.43
C PRO A 48 15.96 11.64 -11.21
N LEU A 49 16.23 12.94 -11.22
CA LEU A 49 15.81 13.80 -10.11
C LEU A 49 14.28 13.87 -10.00
N THR A 50 13.60 14.00 -11.13
CA THR A 50 12.13 14.02 -11.18
C THR A 50 11.57 12.71 -10.66
N VAL A 51 12.16 11.58 -11.05
CA VAL A 51 11.74 10.25 -10.57
C VAL A 51 11.90 10.16 -9.05
N MET A 52 13.01 10.61 -8.51
CA MET A 52 13.26 10.61 -7.06
C MET A 52 12.26 11.47 -6.30
N GLU A 53 11.97 12.68 -6.81
CA GLU A 53 11.00 13.57 -6.20
C GLU A 53 9.59 12.98 -6.19
N GLN A 54 9.18 12.37 -7.31
CA GLN A 54 7.88 11.73 -7.40
C GLN A 54 7.79 10.48 -6.52
N SER A 55 8.88 9.71 -6.41
CA SER A 55 8.95 8.56 -5.51
C SER A 55 8.75 9.01 -4.07
N GLN A 56 9.37 10.12 -3.68
CA GLN A 56 9.23 10.65 -2.33
C GLN A 56 7.80 11.13 -2.06
N LYS A 57 7.17 11.77 -3.03
CA LYS A 57 5.75 12.16 -2.92
C LYS A 57 4.86 10.94 -2.76
N ALA A 58 5.14 9.87 -3.50
CA ALA A 58 4.38 8.63 -3.40
C ALA A 58 4.50 8.00 -2.00
N VAL A 59 5.71 7.95 -1.44
CA VAL A 59 5.92 7.44 -0.09
C VAL A 59 5.16 8.26 0.94
N THR A 60 5.24 9.58 0.83
CA THR A 60 4.51 10.49 1.72
C THR A 60 3.00 10.27 1.62
N ALA A 61 2.49 10.11 0.40
CA ALA A 61 1.06 9.85 0.17
C ALA A 61 0.64 8.50 0.77
N MET A 62 1.48 7.47 0.62
CA MET A 62 1.19 6.14 1.18
C MET A 62 1.13 6.17 2.70
N THR A 63 2.10 6.82 3.35
CA THR A 63 2.15 6.90 4.81
C THR A 63 1.02 7.76 5.37
N SER A 64 0.71 8.87 4.71
CA SER A 64 -0.41 9.73 5.11
C SER A 64 -1.75 9.00 4.96
N PHE A 65 -1.91 8.23 3.89
CA PHE A 65 -3.11 7.43 3.66
C PHE A 65 -3.27 6.37 4.76
N LEU A 66 -2.21 5.64 5.08
CA LEU A 66 -2.24 4.64 6.14
C LEU A 66 -2.60 5.26 7.49
N GLN A 67 -1.98 6.38 7.82
CA GLN A 67 -2.25 7.06 9.08
C GLN A 67 -3.72 7.47 9.18
N ALA A 68 -4.27 8.02 8.11
CA ALA A 68 -5.67 8.47 8.08
C ALA A 68 -6.65 7.31 8.13
N VAL A 69 -6.42 6.27 7.33
CA VAL A 69 -7.36 5.14 7.19
C VAL A 69 -7.31 4.24 8.42
N LEU A 70 -6.13 3.94 8.94
CA LEU A 70 -5.95 3.08 10.10
C LEU A 70 -6.01 3.86 11.43
N LYS A 71 -6.12 5.17 11.35
CA LYS A 71 -6.17 6.07 12.53
C LYS A 71 -4.97 5.87 13.44
N LEU A 72 -3.79 5.85 12.84
CA LEU A 72 -2.54 5.70 13.58
C LEU A 72 -2.10 7.02 14.20
N SER A 73 -1.58 6.96 15.42
CA SER A 73 -0.91 8.11 16.01
C SER A 73 0.43 8.34 15.28
N ASP A 74 1.03 9.52 15.49
CA ASP A 74 2.35 9.80 14.92
C ASP A 74 3.39 8.79 15.40
N LYS A 75 3.30 8.39 16.66
CA LYS A 75 4.19 7.39 17.24
C LYS A 75 4.00 6.00 16.60
N GLU A 76 2.75 5.61 16.38
CA GLU A 76 2.44 4.34 15.72
C GLU A 76 2.94 4.34 14.28
N LEU A 77 2.73 5.43 13.56
CA LEU A 77 3.23 5.57 12.19
C LEU A 77 4.75 5.47 12.15
N ASP A 78 5.43 6.14 13.08
CA ASP A 78 6.89 6.06 13.19
C ASP A 78 7.36 4.62 13.44
N THR A 79 6.64 3.89 14.29
CA THR A 79 6.92 2.47 14.56
C THR A 79 6.83 1.65 13.27
N VAL A 80 5.77 1.87 12.47
CA VAL A 80 5.59 1.18 11.18
C VAL A 80 6.75 1.52 10.24
N MET A 81 7.07 2.81 10.12
CA MET A 81 8.13 3.28 9.22
C MET A 81 9.49 2.67 9.54
N ASN A 82 9.73 2.35 10.81
CA ASN A 82 10.98 1.72 11.24
C ASN A 82 10.96 0.19 11.16
N ALA A 83 9.78 -0.41 11.00
CA ALA A 83 9.61 -1.86 11.04
C ALA A 83 9.51 -2.49 9.65
N VAL A 84 9.01 -1.78 8.66
CA VAL A 84 8.73 -2.35 7.33
C VAL A 84 9.70 -1.81 6.28
N THR A 85 9.99 -2.65 5.29
CA THR A 85 10.77 -2.24 4.11
C THR A 85 9.83 -1.54 3.11
N MET A 86 10.42 -0.92 2.09
CA MET A 86 9.63 -0.31 1.02
C MET A 86 8.74 -1.33 0.31
N ASP A 87 9.28 -2.52 0.03
CA ASP A 87 8.51 -3.58 -0.62
C ASP A 87 7.34 -4.03 0.26
N GLU A 88 7.59 -4.20 1.55
CA GLU A 88 6.55 -4.56 2.50
C GLU A 88 5.47 -3.48 2.60
N LEU A 89 5.88 -2.21 2.61
CA LEU A 89 4.94 -1.09 2.63
C LEU A 89 4.08 -1.08 1.37
N SER A 90 4.69 -1.21 0.19
CA SER A 90 3.97 -1.23 -1.09
C SER A 90 2.98 -2.38 -1.16
N ASN A 91 3.40 -3.57 -0.72
CA ASN A 91 2.53 -4.75 -0.68
C ASN A 91 1.36 -4.54 0.28
N PHE A 92 1.62 -3.94 1.44
CA PHE A 92 0.57 -3.66 2.41
C PHE A 92 -0.43 -2.62 1.86
N ILE A 93 0.06 -1.57 1.21
CA ILE A 93 -0.79 -0.57 0.56
C ILE A 93 -1.68 -1.23 -0.49
N SER A 94 -1.12 -2.09 -1.33
CA SER A 94 -1.90 -2.82 -2.35
C SER A 94 -3.01 -3.66 -1.71
N TYR A 95 -2.71 -4.31 -0.60
CA TYR A 95 -3.69 -5.07 0.17
C TYR A 95 -4.82 -4.16 0.67
N VAL A 96 -4.47 -3.04 1.30
CA VAL A 96 -5.47 -2.09 1.83
C VAL A 96 -6.34 -1.54 0.71
N LEU A 97 -5.74 -1.15 -0.41
CA LEU A 97 -6.47 -0.64 -1.57
C LEU A 97 -7.45 -1.67 -2.12
N ALA A 98 -7.00 -2.92 -2.27
CA ALA A 98 -7.84 -4.01 -2.74
C ALA A 98 -9.03 -4.26 -1.81
N ARG A 99 -8.78 -4.26 -0.50
CA ARG A 99 -9.83 -4.44 0.50
C ARG A 99 -10.85 -3.31 0.46
N ILE A 100 -10.40 -2.08 0.34
CA ILE A 100 -11.29 -0.91 0.24
C ILE A 100 -12.14 -0.97 -1.03
N GLN A 101 -11.57 -1.51 -2.12
CA GLN A 101 -12.27 -1.65 -3.40
C GLN A 101 -13.21 -2.85 -3.46
N GLY A 102 -13.33 -3.60 -2.39
CA GLY A 102 -14.31 -4.67 -2.28
C GLY A 102 -13.77 -6.10 -2.28
N LEU A 103 -12.47 -6.28 -2.40
CA LEU A 103 -11.87 -7.62 -2.32
C LEU A 103 -11.97 -8.12 -0.88
N SER A 104 -12.37 -9.38 -0.71
CA SER A 104 -12.36 -10.00 0.60
C SER A 104 -10.95 -10.46 0.97
N GLU A 105 -10.74 -10.73 2.26
CA GLU A 105 -9.47 -11.27 2.73
C GLU A 105 -9.11 -12.56 1.99
N GLU A 106 -10.09 -13.44 1.81
CA GLU A 106 -9.92 -14.70 1.11
C GLU A 106 -9.53 -14.49 -0.36
N GLN A 107 -10.21 -13.56 -1.04
CA GLN A 107 -9.90 -13.22 -2.43
C GLN A 107 -8.49 -12.65 -2.57
N TRP A 108 -8.06 -11.83 -1.61
CA TRP A 108 -6.70 -11.31 -1.62
C TRP A 108 -5.66 -12.43 -1.48
N GLN A 109 -5.89 -13.39 -0.58
CA GLN A 109 -4.99 -14.52 -0.39
C GLN A 109 -4.89 -15.37 -1.65
N GLU A 110 -5.99 -15.57 -2.36
CA GLU A 110 -6.00 -16.27 -3.64
C GLU A 110 -5.17 -15.54 -4.70
N THR A 111 -5.30 -14.21 -4.74
CA THR A 111 -4.53 -13.36 -5.65
C THR A 111 -3.02 -13.51 -5.39
N LEU A 112 -2.62 -13.52 -4.12
CA LEU A 112 -1.22 -13.71 -3.75
C LEU A 112 -0.69 -15.08 -4.20
N LYS A 113 -1.49 -16.12 -4.06
CA LYS A 113 -1.10 -17.47 -4.51
C LYS A 113 -0.91 -17.53 -6.01
N GLU A 114 -1.84 -16.94 -6.77
CA GLU A 114 -1.74 -16.87 -8.23
C GLU A 114 -0.48 -16.14 -8.66
N ASN A 115 -0.17 -15.02 -8.03
CA ASN A 115 1.04 -14.25 -8.33
C ASN A 115 2.31 -15.05 -8.00
N GLU A 116 2.32 -15.78 -6.89
CA GLU A 116 3.45 -16.63 -6.52
C GLU A 116 3.67 -17.75 -7.54
N GLU A 117 2.60 -18.37 -8.01
CA GLU A 117 2.66 -19.41 -9.03
C GLU A 117 3.16 -18.88 -10.36
N GLU A 118 2.75 -17.67 -10.74
CA GLU A 118 3.21 -17.03 -11.97
C GLU A 118 4.66 -16.58 -11.89
N GLU A 119 5.09 -16.10 -10.74
CA GLU A 119 6.46 -15.61 -10.51
C GLU A 119 7.46 -16.73 -10.29
N SER A 120 6.99 -17.88 -9.84
CA SER A 120 7.87 -19.04 -9.64
C SER A 120 8.26 -19.64 -10.98
N PRO A 121 9.54 -19.53 -11.37
CA PRO A 121 9.96 -20.17 -12.61
C PRO A 121 9.80 -21.68 -12.46
N LYS A 122 9.05 -22.26 -13.34
CA LYS A 122 8.95 -23.72 -13.42
C LYS A 122 10.28 -24.23 -13.93
N LYS A 123 11.01 -24.79 -13.05
CA LYS A 123 12.27 -25.43 -13.41
C LYS A 123 12.03 -26.82 -13.95
#